data_913ff2b8a0dd7b8716650061c68aeb5a
#
_entry.id   913ff2b8a0dd7b8716650061c68aeb5a
#
_cell.length_a   1.000
_cell.length_b   1.000
_cell.length_c   1.000
_cell.angle_alpha   90.00
_cell.angle_beta   90.00
_cell.angle_gamma   90.00
#
_symmetry.space_group_name_H-M   'P 1'
#
loop_
_entity.id
_entity.type
_entity.pdbx_description
1 polymer ?
#
loop_
_entity_poly.entity_id
_entity_poly.type
_entity_poly.pdbx_seq_one_letter_code
_entity_poly.pdbx_strand_id
1 'polypeptide(L)'
;GSMVVVQIEPDFRPMNRSGIASGTRTIAMRIWKGKLPDRPPEDLARELYEAENKGKAEPSGSQDMIGLVYPGVNRLDYDFKVHGGVFPSHIESCNRPQVARWLDKVLHLIPVEPRPEGYNPLGKKNLDPKWVARLGRSGQDCFDAIRQRDVAALGASMNECMKCWETLLPHVVRHRTITTDLVGLLRAYQAQYPGAMYSGCGGGYLFVAAEEPVPGAFNITVRLAP
;
A
#
# COMPACT_ATOMS: atom_id res chain seq x y z
N GLY A 1 3.19 10.24 -10.81
CA GLY A 1 3.25 10.18 -9.34
C GLY A 1 3.97 8.93 -8.86
N SER A 2 4.40 8.94 -7.62
CA SER A 2 5.17 7.85 -7.02
C SER A 2 4.37 7.15 -5.93
N MET A 3 4.59 5.84 -5.80
CA MET A 3 3.95 4.96 -4.82
C MET A 3 4.99 3.98 -4.26
N VAL A 4 4.88 3.62 -3.00
CA VAL A 4 5.73 2.61 -2.38
C VAL A 4 4.92 1.33 -2.16
N VAL A 5 5.49 0.20 -2.56
CA VAL A 5 4.96 -1.12 -2.26
C VAL A 5 6.02 -1.96 -1.57
N VAL A 6 5.60 -2.77 -0.61
CA VAL A 6 6.47 -3.65 0.16
C VAL A 6 5.98 -5.08 -0.01
N GLN A 7 6.88 -5.97 -0.40
CA GLN A 7 6.55 -7.38 -0.44
C GLN A 7 6.69 -7.97 0.96
N ILE A 8 5.62 -8.59 1.43
CA ILE A 8 5.55 -9.25 2.73
C ILE A 8 5.61 -10.77 2.58
N GLU A 9 5.90 -11.46 3.68
CA GLU A 9 6.03 -12.91 3.72
C GLU A 9 4.86 -13.62 3.04
N PRO A 10 5.11 -14.69 2.25
CA PRO A 10 4.08 -15.42 1.52
C PRO A 10 3.00 -16.03 2.42
N ASP A 11 3.34 -16.36 3.66
CA ASP A 11 2.42 -16.99 4.61
C ASP A 11 1.46 -16.03 5.26
N PHE A 12 1.71 -14.72 5.16
CA PHE A 12 0.78 -13.73 5.66
C PHE A 12 -0.56 -13.79 4.92
N ARG A 13 -1.63 -13.89 5.67
CA ARG A 13 -3.01 -13.96 5.14
C ARG A 13 -3.79 -12.74 5.60
N PRO A 14 -3.81 -11.67 4.79
CA PRO A 14 -4.58 -10.50 5.13
C PRO A 14 -6.07 -10.82 5.14
N MET A 15 -6.81 -10.11 6.00
CA MET A 15 -8.27 -10.20 5.96
C MET A 15 -8.81 -9.76 4.59
N ASN A 16 -9.92 -10.33 4.17
CA ASN A 16 -10.58 -9.93 2.92
C ASN A 16 -10.97 -8.45 2.95
N ARG A 17 -10.94 -7.80 1.80
CA ARG A 17 -11.30 -6.38 1.65
C ARG A 17 -10.49 -5.45 2.56
N SER A 18 -9.23 -5.75 2.78
CA SER A 18 -8.37 -5.04 3.73
C SER A 18 -7.50 -3.94 3.14
N GLY A 19 -7.49 -3.78 1.81
CA GLY A 19 -6.66 -2.76 1.16
C GLY A 19 -5.18 -3.11 1.01
N ILE A 20 -4.78 -4.36 1.31
CA ILE A 20 -3.42 -4.86 1.11
C ILE A 20 -3.38 -6.08 0.19
N ALA A 21 -3.95 -5.91 -0.99
CA ALA A 21 -3.90 -6.88 -2.10
C ALA A 21 -4.48 -8.29 -1.78
N SER A 22 -5.46 -8.39 -0.85
CA SER A 22 -6.03 -9.70 -0.47
C SER A 22 -6.69 -10.44 -1.64
N GLY A 23 -7.39 -9.71 -2.52
CA GLY A 23 -8.00 -10.26 -3.73
C GLY A 23 -6.96 -10.74 -4.73
N THR A 24 -5.99 -9.91 -5.04
CA THR A 24 -4.87 -10.19 -5.95
C THR A 24 -4.08 -11.40 -5.46
N ARG A 25 -3.81 -11.48 -4.15
CA ARG A 25 -3.14 -12.65 -3.53
C ARG A 25 -3.94 -13.93 -3.71
N THR A 26 -5.27 -13.89 -3.58
CA THR A 26 -6.13 -15.05 -3.82
C THR A 26 -6.03 -15.55 -5.26
N ILE A 27 -5.99 -14.61 -6.22
CA ILE A 27 -5.81 -14.95 -7.65
C ILE A 27 -4.42 -15.56 -7.87
N ALA A 28 -3.36 -14.95 -7.33
CA ALA A 28 -2.00 -15.46 -7.42
C ALA A 28 -1.89 -16.90 -6.88
N MET A 29 -2.45 -17.17 -5.72
CA MET A 29 -2.47 -18.52 -5.13
C MET A 29 -3.17 -19.53 -6.02
N ARG A 30 -4.25 -19.13 -6.69
CA ARG A 30 -5.00 -20.01 -7.61
C ARG A 30 -4.21 -20.32 -8.86
N ILE A 31 -3.67 -19.30 -9.56
CA ILE A 31 -2.98 -19.50 -10.84
C ILE A 31 -1.61 -20.17 -10.68
N TRP A 32 -0.92 -19.88 -9.57
CA TRP A 32 0.43 -20.43 -9.29
C TRP A 32 0.43 -21.55 -8.25
N LYS A 33 -0.74 -22.07 -7.89
CA LYS A 33 -0.92 -23.20 -6.96
C LYS A 33 -0.19 -22.98 -5.61
N GLY A 34 -0.21 -21.74 -5.12
CA GLY A 34 0.38 -21.37 -3.83
C GLY A 34 1.89 -21.17 -3.82
N LYS A 35 2.58 -21.31 -4.96
CA LYS A 35 4.03 -21.11 -5.06
C LYS A 35 4.35 -20.03 -6.08
N LEU A 36 5.14 -19.02 -5.68
CA LEU A 36 5.62 -18.00 -6.60
C LEU A 36 6.54 -18.67 -7.64
N PRO A 37 6.26 -18.54 -8.97
CA PRO A 37 7.10 -19.11 -10.00
C PRO A 37 8.49 -18.46 -10.04
N ASP A 38 9.50 -19.21 -10.43
CA ASP A 38 10.85 -18.71 -10.69
C ASP A 38 10.93 -18.14 -12.12
N ARG A 39 10.44 -16.92 -12.26
CA ARG A 39 10.40 -16.15 -13.52
C ARG A 39 10.61 -14.66 -13.22
N PRO A 40 10.96 -13.83 -14.22
CA PRO A 40 11.10 -12.39 -14.05
C PRO A 40 9.85 -11.77 -13.40
N PRO A 41 10.01 -10.91 -12.38
CA PRO A 41 8.87 -10.33 -11.66
C PRO A 41 7.97 -9.48 -12.55
N GLU A 42 8.48 -8.85 -13.60
CA GLU A 42 7.67 -8.11 -14.58
C GLU A 42 6.70 -9.01 -15.34
N ASP A 43 7.10 -10.23 -15.71
CA ASP A 43 6.26 -11.21 -16.41
C ASP A 43 5.15 -11.70 -15.46
N LEU A 44 5.51 -12.00 -14.22
CA LEU A 44 4.57 -12.40 -13.19
C LEU A 44 3.55 -11.28 -12.88
N ALA A 45 4.00 -10.03 -12.80
CA ALA A 45 3.11 -8.90 -12.58
C ALA A 45 2.10 -8.72 -13.73
N ARG A 46 2.55 -8.90 -14.99
CA ARG A 46 1.67 -8.83 -16.17
C ARG A 46 0.67 -9.98 -16.20
N GLU A 47 1.11 -11.22 -16.00
CA GLU A 47 0.24 -12.39 -15.94
C GLU A 47 -0.86 -12.22 -14.86
N LEU A 48 -0.46 -11.75 -13.69
CA LEU A 48 -1.39 -11.53 -12.58
C LEU A 48 -2.36 -10.39 -12.87
N TYR A 49 -1.89 -9.32 -13.51
CA TYR A 49 -2.72 -8.20 -13.96
C TYR A 49 -3.78 -8.67 -14.98
N GLU A 50 -3.40 -9.44 -15.97
CA GLU A 50 -4.32 -10.00 -16.97
C GLU A 50 -5.35 -10.93 -16.32
N ALA A 51 -4.90 -11.80 -15.41
CA ALA A 51 -5.79 -12.73 -14.71
C ALA A 51 -6.81 -12.01 -13.81
N GLU A 52 -6.40 -10.94 -13.12
CA GLU A 52 -7.28 -10.17 -12.24
C GLU A 52 -8.26 -9.29 -13.01
N ASN A 53 -7.84 -8.73 -14.14
CA ASN A 53 -8.63 -7.76 -14.88
C ASN A 53 -9.44 -8.35 -16.04
N LYS A 54 -9.35 -9.66 -16.24
CA LYS A 54 -10.11 -10.36 -17.29
C LYS A 54 -11.61 -10.10 -17.15
N GLY A 55 -12.18 -9.43 -18.16
CA GLY A 55 -13.62 -9.13 -18.21
C GLY A 55 -14.09 -7.98 -17.33
N LYS A 56 -13.20 -7.25 -16.66
CA LYS A 56 -13.56 -6.03 -15.92
C LYS A 56 -13.69 -4.83 -16.86
N ALA A 57 -14.78 -4.08 -16.74
CA ALA A 57 -14.95 -2.80 -17.44
C ALA A 57 -13.97 -1.73 -16.92
N GLU A 58 -13.69 -1.74 -15.62
CA GLU A 58 -12.72 -0.87 -14.97
C GLU A 58 -11.61 -1.74 -14.34
N PRO A 59 -10.43 -1.81 -14.96
CA PRO A 59 -9.34 -2.61 -14.45
C PRO A 59 -8.76 -2.01 -13.16
N SER A 60 -8.32 -2.88 -12.26
CA SER A 60 -7.50 -2.50 -11.10
C SER A 60 -6.13 -2.03 -11.56
N GLY A 61 -5.48 -1.16 -10.79
CA GLY A 61 -4.09 -0.78 -11.08
C GLY A 61 -3.09 -1.91 -10.84
N SER A 62 -1.88 -1.78 -11.38
CA SER A 62 -0.83 -2.83 -11.32
C SER A 62 -0.05 -2.89 -10.00
N GLN A 63 -0.26 -1.92 -9.10
CA GLN A 63 0.54 -1.82 -7.86
C GLN A 63 0.42 -3.05 -6.95
N ASP A 64 -0.76 -3.65 -6.87
CA ASP A 64 -1.01 -4.84 -6.05
C ASP A 64 -0.24 -6.05 -6.58
N MET A 65 -0.22 -6.23 -7.92
CA MET A 65 0.52 -7.28 -8.58
C MET A 65 2.03 -7.12 -8.37
N ILE A 66 2.53 -5.91 -8.59
CA ILE A 66 3.95 -5.58 -8.39
C ILE A 66 4.34 -5.80 -6.94
N GLY A 67 3.54 -5.34 -5.98
CA GLY A 67 3.76 -5.55 -4.55
C GLY A 67 3.78 -7.03 -4.12
N LEU A 68 3.18 -7.93 -4.89
CA LEU A 68 3.21 -9.37 -4.62
C LEU A 68 4.42 -10.09 -5.21
N VAL A 69 5.01 -9.57 -6.29
CA VAL A 69 6.06 -10.30 -7.02
C VAL A 69 7.45 -9.67 -6.95
N TYR A 70 7.55 -8.34 -6.85
CA TYR A 70 8.83 -7.66 -6.68
C TYR A 70 9.31 -7.76 -5.23
N PRO A 71 10.50 -8.32 -4.97
CA PRO A 71 11.01 -8.45 -3.60
C PRO A 71 11.44 -7.10 -3.02
N GLY A 72 11.44 -7.01 -1.70
CA GLY A 72 11.90 -5.84 -0.96
C GLY A 72 10.92 -4.69 -0.94
N VAL A 73 11.44 -3.48 -0.88
CA VAL A 73 10.70 -2.22 -0.90
C VAL A 73 10.87 -1.58 -2.26
N ASN A 74 9.77 -1.23 -2.91
CA ASN A 74 9.80 -0.74 -4.28
C ASN A 74 9.08 0.60 -4.39
N ARG A 75 9.73 1.59 -5.01
CA ARG A 75 9.08 2.81 -5.46
C ARG A 75 8.65 2.63 -6.91
N LEU A 76 7.38 2.88 -7.16
CA LEU A 76 6.74 2.79 -8.47
C LEU A 76 6.44 4.20 -8.97
N ASP A 77 7.05 4.60 -10.07
CA ASP A 77 6.81 5.90 -10.67
C ASP A 77 5.90 5.75 -11.89
N TYR A 78 4.71 6.34 -11.84
CA TYR A 78 3.72 6.28 -12.92
C TYR A 78 3.72 7.57 -13.74
N ASP A 79 3.90 7.42 -15.04
CA ASP A 79 3.67 8.47 -16.04
C ASP A 79 2.52 8.03 -16.95
N PHE A 80 1.46 8.81 -17.02
CA PHE A 80 0.30 8.51 -17.86
C PHE A 80 0.65 8.42 -19.36
N LYS A 81 1.71 9.11 -19.78
CA LYS A 81 2.21 9.06 -21.17
C LYS A 81 2.90 7.73 -21.51
N VAL A 82 3.30 6.99 -20.49
CA VAL A 82 3.95 5.69 -20.63
C VAL A 82 2.96 4.60 -20.26
N HIS A 83 2.71 3.66 -21.12
CA HIS A 83 1.78 2.53 -20.93
C HIS A 83 0.37 2.96 -20.46
N GLY A 84 -0.07 4.18 -20.79
CA GLY A 84 -1.36 4.71 -20.32
C GLY A 84 -1.48 4.84 -18.79
N GLY A 85 -0.36 4.80 -18.06
CA GLY A 85 -0.34 4.80 -16.60
C GLY A 85 -0.76 3.48 -15.95
N VAL A 86 -0.92 2.40 -16.73
CA VAL A 86 -1.34 1.08 -16.22
C VAL A 86 -0.20 0.41 -15.46
N PHE A 87 1.01 0.47 -15.99
CA PHE A 87 2.23 0.01 -15.35
C PHE A 87 3.15 1.20 -15.06
N PRO A 88 4.02 1.10 -14.02
CA PRO A 88 4.98 2.17 -13.75
C PRO A 88 5.95 2.33 -14.93
N SER A 89 6.35 3.57 -15.18
CA SER A 89 7.40 3.91 -16.13
C SER A 89 8.80 3.60 -15.57
N HIS A 90 8.91 3.54 -14.23
CA HIS A 90 10.14 3.22 -13.53
C HIS A 90 9.84 2.52 -12.20
N ILE A 91 10.65 1.55 -11.84
CA ILE A 91 10.64 0.86 -10.55
C ILE A 91 12.03 0.98 -9.93
N GLU A 92 12.12 1.58 -8.76
CA GLU A 92 13.33 1.59 -7.96
C GLU A 92 13.17 0.64 -6.78
N SER A 93 14.02 -0.40 -6.70
CA SER A 93 13.95 -1.44 -5.68
C SER A 93 15.03 -1.29 -4.62
N CYS A 94 14.68 -1.49 -3.37
CA CYS A 94 15.59 -1.58 -2.24
C CYS A 94 15.52 -2.97 -1.61
N ASN A 95 16.56 -3.80 -1.85
CA ASN A 95 16.69 -5.16 -1.32
C ASN A 95 17.80 -5.25 -0.25
N ARG A 96 18.06 -4.16 0.48
CA ARG A 96 19.08 -4.13 1.53
C ARG A 96 18.58 -4.78 2.81
N PRO A 97 19.22 -5.88 3.32
CA PRO A 97 18.75 -6.58 4.51
C PRO A 97 18.62 -5.71 5.77
N GLN A 98 19.51 -4.71 5.94
CA GLN A 98 19.44 -3.80 7.09
C GLN A 98 18.22 -2.86 7.01
N VAL A 99 17.78 -2.49 5.80
CA VAL A 99 16.57 -1.67 5.60
C VAL A 99 15.31 -2.50 5.85
N ALA A 100 15.28 -3.74 5.34
CA ALA A 100 14.18 -4.66 5.58
C ALA A 100 14.01 -4.93 7.08
N ARG A 101 15.07 -5.35 7.78
CA ARG A 101 15.03 -5.59 9.23
C ARG A 101 14.64 -4.36 10.06
N TRP A 102 15.02 -3.18 9.60
CA TRP A 102 14.56 -1.94 10.24
C TRP A 102 13.07 -1.73 10.02
N LEU A 103 12.59 -1.87 8.78
CA LEU A 103 11.17 -1.69 8.45
C LEU A 103 10.29 -2.71 9.19
N ASP A 104 10.74 -3.98 9.29
CA ASP A 104 10.06 -5.04 10.06
C ASP A 104 9.83 -4.66 11.53
N LYS A 105 10.69 -3.79 12.10
CA LYS A 105 10.58 -3.34 13.49
C LYS A 105 9.69 -2.11 13.65
N VAL A 106 9.74 -1.17 12.71
CA VAL A 106 9.12 0.15 12.89
C VAL A 106 7.77 0.29 12.19
N LEU A 107 7.42 -0.63 11.29
CA LEU A 107 6.12 -0.63 10.63
C LEU A 107 5.16 -1.59 11.33
N HIS A 108 4.21 -1.03 12.05
CA HIS A 108 3.21 -1.78 12.81
C HIS A 108 1.88 -1.77 12.07
N LEU A 109 1.18 -2.90 12.05
CA LEU A 109 -0.13 -3.06 11.45
C LEU A 109 -1.17 -3.35 12.53
N ILE A 110 -2.20 -2.53 12.61
CA ILE A 110 -3.32 -2.70 13.51
C ILE A 110 -4.52 -3.18 12.70
N PRO A 111 -5.08 -4.37 12.99
CA PRO A 111 -6.34 -4.79 12.39
C PRO A 111 -7.45 -3.83 12.81
N VAL A 112 -8.19 -3.34 11.81
CA VAL A 112 -9.40 -2.55 12.04
C VAL A 112 -10.59 -3.40 11.60
N GLU A 113 -11.40 -2.93 10.68
CA GLU A 113 -12.49 -3.68 10.10
C GLU A 113 -12.27 -3.87 8.59
N PRO A 114 -12.70 -5.00 8.01
CA PRO A 114 -12.69 -5.12 6.56
C PRO A 114 -13.62 -4.07 5.97
N ARG A 115 -13.31 -3.60 4.76
CA ARG A 115 -14.19 -2.67 4.05
C ARG A 115 -15.58 -3.25 3.92
N PRO A 116 -16.66 -2.50 4.22
CA PRO A 116 -18.02 -2.97 4.12
C PRO A 116 -18.37 -3.43 2.70
N GLU A 117 -19.37 -4.26 2.57
CA GLU A 117 -19.94 -4.58 1.27
C GLU A 117 -20.53 -3.31 0.61
N GLY A 118 -20.35 -3.17 -0.71
CA GLY A 118 -20.79 -1.99 -1.45
C GLY A 118 -19.90 -0.75 -1.27
N TYR A 119 -18.80 -0.85 -0.52
CA TYR A 119 -17.81 0.23 -0.45
C TYR A 119 -17.15 0.45 -1.81
N ASN A 120 -17.29 1.66 -2.35
CA ASN A 120 -16.66 2.09 -3.59
C ASN A 120 -15.62 3.18 -3.29
N PRO A 121 -14.31 2.87 -3.32
CA PRO A 121 -13.25 3.85 -3.09
C PRO A 121 -13.12 4.85 -4.24
N LEU A 122 -13.63 4.53 -5.42
CA LEU A 122 -13.50 5.32 -6.63
C LEU A 122 -14.66 6.30 -6.86
N GLY A 123 -15.44 6.63 -5.82
CA GLY A 123 -16.51 7.61 -5.88
C GLY A 123 -16.04 9.00 -6.38
N LYS A 124 -16.70 10.06 -5.98
CA LYS A 124 -16.33 11.42 -6.39
C LYS A 124 -14.87 11.75 -6.06
N LYS A 125 -14.07 12.07 -7.07
CA LYS A 125 -12.66 12.44 -6.98
C LYS A 125 -12.50 13.95 -7.15
N ASN A 126 -11.66 14.56 -6.33
CA ASN A 126 -11.22 15.94 -6.48
C ASN A 126 -9.76 15.93 -6.97
N LEU A 127 -9.57 15.82 -8.30
CA LEU A 127 -8.25 15.70 -8.90
C LEU A 127 -7.57 17.08 -9.08
N ASP A 128 -7.38 17.81 -7.99
CA ASP A 128 -6.60 19.05 -7.99
C ASP A 128 -5.10 18.72 -8.27
N PRO A 129 -4.49 19.31 -9.31
CA PRO A 129 -3.10 19.01 -9.70
C PRO A 129 -2.08 19.26 -8.58
N LYS A 130 -2.31 20.24 -7.71
CA LYS A 130 -1.43 20.55 -6.58
C LYS A 130 -1.44 19.41 -5.55
N TRP A 131 -2.62 18.89 -5.23
CA TRP A 131 -2.78 17.78 -4.29
C TRP A 131 -2.29 16.45 -4.88
N VAL A 132 -2.50 16.24 -6.16
CA VAL A 132 -1.95 15.07 -6.88
C VAL A 132 -0.41 15.09 -6.86
N ALA A 133 0.20 16.27 -7.10
CA ALA A 133 1.65 16.43 -7.01
C ALA A 133 2.19 16.19 -5.59
N ARG A 134 1.46 16.66 -4.55
CA ARG A 134 1.82 16.42 -3.14
C ARG A 134 1.74 14.93 -2.79
N LEU A 135 0.69 14.25 -3.23
CA LEU A 135 0.55 12.80 -3.04
C LEU A 135 1.73 12.06 -3.68
N GLY A 136 2.11 12.43 -4.91
CA GLY A 136 3.28 11.85 -5.57
C GLY A 136 4.58 12.08 -4.79
N ARG A 137 4.80 13.29 -4.24
CA ARG A 137 5.96 13.57 -3.38
C ARG A 137 5.96 12.75 -2.10
N SER A 138 4.80 12.58 -1.44
CA SER A 138 4.74 11.78 -0.21
C SER A 138 5.19 10.33 -0.44
N GLY A 139 4.97 9.77 -1.63
CA GLY A 139 5.49 8.46 -2.01
C GLY A 139 7.03 8.45 -2.16
N GLN A 140 7.62 9.51 -2.74
CA GLN A 140 9.08 9.65 -2.82
C GLN A 140 9.69 9.81 -1.43
N ASP A 141 9.13 10.71 -0.60
CA ASP A 141 9.58 10.96 0.77
C ASP A 141 9.49 9.69 1.63
N CYS A 142 8.44 8.89 1.45
CA CYS A 142 8.28 7.59 2.11
C CYS A 142 9.42 6.62 1.73
N PHE A 143 9.73 6.49 0.45
CA PHE A 143 10.81 5.61 0.00
C PHE A 143 12.18 6.04 0.52
N ASP A 144 12.46 7.34 0.48
CA ASP A 144 13.70 7.89 0.98
C ASP A 144 13.83 7.74 2.50
N ALA A 145 12.76 7.97 3.26
CA ALA A 145 12.71 7.73 4.70
C ALA A 145 13.02 6.27 5.04
N ILE A 146 12.45 5.31 4.30
CA ILE A 146 12.72 3.88 4.48
C ILE A 146 14.19 3.58 4.18
N ARG A 147 14.75 4.08 3.08
CA ARG A 147 16.16 3.87 2.72
C ARG A 147 17.13 4.45 3.73
N GLN A 148 16.78 5.58 4.33
CA GLN A 148 17.57 6.27 5.36
C GLN A 148 17.34 5.70 6.76
N ARG A 149 16.29 4.89 6.95
CA ARG A 149 15.85 4.33 8.22
C ARG A 149 15.48 5.43 9.22
N ASP A 150 14.72 6.41 8.75
CA ASP A 150 14.23 7.55 9.52
C ASP A 150 12.72 7.36 9.81
N VAL A 151 12.39 7.00 11.04
CA VAL A 151 11.01 6.74 11.47
C VAL A 151 10.17 8.01 11.52
N ALA A 152 10.78 9.16 11.85
CA ALA A 152 10.07 10.43 11.89
C ALA A 152 9.67 10.89 10.48
N ALA A 153 10.59 10.80 9.52
CA ALA A 153 10.32 11.08 8.11
C ALA A 153 9.33 10.09 7.50
N LEU A 154 9.40 8.80 7.86
CA LEU A 154 8.43 7.79 7.44
C LEU A 154 7.03 8.16 7.95
N GLY A 155 6.90 8.47 9.22
CA GLY A 155 5.63 8.89 9.82
C GLY A 155 5.07 10.17 9.18
N ALA A 156 5.94 11.17 8.95
CA ALA A 156 5.54 12.41 8.28
C ALA A 156 5.00 12.16 6.86
N SER A 157 5.63 11.27 6.08
CA SER A 157 5.19 10.90 4.74
C SER A 157 3.83 10.19 4.75
N MET A 158 3.58 9.32 5.75
CA MET A 158 2.27 8.67 5.96
C MET A 158 1.17 9.69 6.28
N ASN A 159 1.45 10.63 7.18
CA ASN A 159 0.52 11.69 7.54
C ASN A 159 0.19 12.59 6.35
N GLU A 160 1.19 12.94 5.54
CA GLU A 160 0.98 13.72 4.32
C GLU A 160 0.17 12.96 3.27
N CYS A 161 0.41 11.66 3.09
CA CYS A 161 -0.37 10.79 2.22
C CYS A 161 -1.87 10.81 2.61
N MET A 162 -2.17 10.61 3.90
CA MET A 162 -3.55 10.64 4.39
C MET A 162 -4.22 12.01 4.20
N LYS A 163 -3.50 13.10 4.43
CA LYS A 163 -4.00 14.45 4.18
C LYS A 163 -4.33 14.69 2.70
N CYS A 164 -3.51 14.18 1.80
CA CYS A 164 -3.78 14.23 0.37
C CYS A 164 -5.02 13.41 0.01
N TRP A 165 -5.16 12.22 0.57
CA TRP A 165 -6.33 11.37 0.31
C TRP A 165 -7.62 11.95 0.85
N GLU A 166 -7.63 12.53 2.03
CA GLU A 166 -8.82 13.22 2.57
C GLU A 166 -9.29 14.36 1.66
N THR A 167 -8.37 14.99 0.93
CA THR A 167 -8.68 16.06 -0.02
C THR A 167 -9.10 15.55 -1.39
N LEU A 168 -8.35 14.58 -1.93
CA LEU A 168 -8.57 14.04 -3.26
C LEU A 168 -9.76 13.07 -3.31
N LEU A 169 -9.94 12.29 -2.23
CA LEU A 169 -10.92 11.22 -2.10
C LEU A 169 -11.63 11.31 -0.74
N PRO A 170 -12.42 12.36 -0.48
CA PRO A 170 -12.94 12.67 0.86
C PRO A 170 -13.85 11.59 1.45
N HIS A 171 -14.36 10.68 0.62
CA HIS A 171 -15.21 9.56 1.06
C HIS A 171 -14.44 8.30 1.45
N VAL A 172 -13.10 8.25 1.26
CA VAL A 172 -12.26 7.06 1.50
C VAL A 172 -12.37 6.56 2.96
N VAL A 173 -12.34 7.48 3.91
CA VAL A 173 -12.49 7.15 5.34
C VAL A 173 -13.82 7.61 5.93
N ARG A 174 -14.72 8.15 5.10
CA ARG A 174 -16.05 8.67 5.51
C ARG A 174 -17.15 8.16 4.58
N HIS A 175 -17.01 6.97 4.05
CA HIS A 175 -18.02 6.40 3.18
C HIS A 175 -19.28 6.03 3.98
N ARG A 176 -20.46 6.21 3.38
CA ARG A 176 -21.76 5.94 4.01
C ARG A 176 -21.93 4.53 4.59
N THR A 177 -21.16 3.57 4.08
CA THR A 177 -21.17 2.17 4.54
C THR A 177 -20.16 1.90 5.66
N ILE A 178 -19.34 2.89 6.05
CA ILE A 178 -18.37 2.78 7.13
C ILE A 178 -19.01 3.39 8.39
N THR A 179 -19.20 2.58 9.41
CA THR A 179 -19.79 2.97 10.68
C THR A 179 -18.75 3.31 11.75
N THR A 180 -17.55 2.75 11.63
CA THR A 180 -16.42 3.05 12.52
C THR A 180 -15.87 4.46 12.28
N ASP A 181 -15.58 5.20 13.34
CA ASP A 181 -14.91 6.51 13.21
C ASP A 181 -13.44 6.35 12.84
N LEU A 182 -13.19 6.03 11.57
CA LEU A 182 -11.83 5.85 11.04
C LEU A 182 -10.99 7.13 11.11
N VAL A 183 -11.62 8.30 11.04
CA VAL A 183 -10.92 9.59 11.11
C VAL A 183 -10.46 9.85 12.54
N GLY A 184 -11.32 9.68 13.53
CA GLY A 184 -10.97 9.81 14.93
C GLY A 184 -9.87 8.85 15.34
N LEU A 185 -9.97 7.59 14.93
CA LEU A 185 -8.93 6.58 15.15
C LEU A 185 -7.58 6.99 14.53
N LEU A 186 -7.58 7.41 13.27
CA LEU A 186 -6.38 7.89 12.59
C LEU A 186 -5.73 9.05 13.35
N ARG A 187 -6.51 10.06 13.75
CA ARG A 187 -6.00 11.24 14.48
C ARG A 187 -5.42 10.89 15.84
N ALA A 188 -6.01 9.94 16.55
CA ALA A 188 -5.49 9.46 17.83
C ALA A 188 -4.08 8.85 17.67
N TYR A 189 -3.88 8.02 16.65
CA TYR A 189 -2.56 7.44 16.38
C TYR A 189 -1.57 8.47 15.83
N GLN A 190 -1.99 9.39 14.97
CA GLN A 190 -1.13 10.48 14.49
C GLN A 190 -0.68 11.44 15.59
N ALA A 191 -1.46 11.58 16.66
CA ALA A 191 -1.10 12.40 17.80
C ALA A 191 -0.11 11.70 18.75
N GLN A 192 -0.11 10.38 18.78
CA GLN A 192 0.69 9.58 19.71
C GLN A 192 2.02 9.09 19.08
N TYR A 193 2.06 8.84 17.80
CA TYR A 193 3.18 8.24 17.08
C TYR A 193 3.70 9.17 15.98
N PRO A 194 4.92 8.96 15.46
CA PRO A 194 5.47 9.73 14.33
C PRO A 194 4.55 9.84 13.13
N GLY A 195 3.76 8.79 12.86
CA GLY A 195 2.74 8.86 11.84
C GLY A 195 1.91 7.59 11.71
N ALA A 196 0.75 7.75 11.07
CA ALA A 196 -0.17 6.66 10.79
C ALA A 196 -0.93 6.89 9.49
N MET A 197 -1.28 5.80 8.79
CA MET A 197 -2.11 5.81 7.59
C MET A 197 -2.91 4.52 7.44
N TYR A 198 -4.06 4.59 6.77
CA TYR A 198 -4.78 3.37 6.41
C TYR A 198 -4.12 2.64 5.25
N SER A 199 -4.25 1.31 5.26
CA SER A 199 -3.86 0.48 4.14
C SER A 199 -4.77 0.73 2.93
N GLY A 200 -4.21 1.20 1.85
CA GLY A 200 -5.00 1.50 0.65
C GLY A 200 -6.12 2.52 0.93
N CYS A 201 -7.33 2.28 0.46
CA CYS A 201 -8.45 3.22 0.50
C CYS A 201 -9.33 3.11 1.76
N GLY A 202 -8.74 3.11 2.96
CA GLY A 202 -9.47 3.09 4.23
C GLY A 202 -10.05 1.72 4.62
N GLY A 203 -10.08 1.45 5.91
CA GLY A 203 -10.47 0.14 6.47
C GLY A 203 -9.37 -0.93 6.34
N GLY A 204 -9.61 -2.10 6.91
CA GLY A 204 -8.67 -3.21 6.91
C GLY A 204 -7.58 -3.07 7.96
N TYR A 205 -6.52 -2.35 7.66
CA TYR A 205 -5.42 -2.12 8.59
C TYR A 205 -5.06 -0.64 8.69
N LEU A 206 -4.66 -0.25 9.89
CA LEU A 206 -3.96 1.01 10.13
C LEU A 206 -2.46 0.72 10.23
N PHE A 207 -1.65 1.38 9.43
CA PHE A 207 -0.20 1.36 9.52
C PHE A 207 0.26 2.44 10.48
N VAL A 208 1.19 2.11 11.36
CA VAL A 208 1.78 3.04 12.33
C VAL A 208 3.29 2.95 12.23
N ALA A 209 3.95 4.08 12.08
CA ALA A 209 5.41 4.20 12.16
C ALA A 209 5.80 4.49 13.61
N ALA A 210 6.54 3.57 14.26
CA ALA A 210 6.99 3.74 15.63
C ALA A 210 8.24 2.88 15.90
N GLU A 211 9.16 3.37 16.75
CA GLU A 211 10.31 2.59 17.21
C GLU A 211 9.93 1.60 18.30
N GLU A 212 8.97 1.99 19.16
CA GLU A 212 8.46 1.19 20.24
C GLU A 212 7.27 0.32 19.82
N PRO A 213 7.04 -0.82 20.47
CA PRO A 213 5.89 -1.65 20.19
C PRO A 213 4.56 -0.90 20.32
N VAL A 214 3.67 -1.09 19.37
CA VAL A 214 2.34 -0.48 19.36
C VAL A 214 1.32 -1.50 19.89
N PRO A 215 0.57 -1.20 20.97
CA PRO A 215 -0.41 -2.13 21.52
C PRO A 215 -1.44 -2.60 20.51
N GLY A 216 -1.68 -3.91 20.44
CA GLY A 216 -2.64 -4.53 19.52
C GLY A 216 -2.17 -4.62 18.07
N ALA A 217 -0.96 -4.16 17.77
CA ALA A 217 -0.37 -4.27 16.44
C ALA A 217 0.46 -5.56 16.29
N PHE A 218 0.69 -5.92 15.03
CA PHE A 218 1.71 -6.88 14.64
C PHE A 218 2.63 -6.28 13.59
N ASN A 219 3.81 -6.87 13.42
CA ASN A 219 4.77 -6.47 12.39
C ASN A 219 4.71 -7.45 11.22
N ILE A 220 5.12 -6.98 10.07
CA ILE A 220 5.32 -7.81 8.87
C ILE A 220 6.79 -8.13 8.73
N THR A 221 7.10 -9.16 7.94
CA THR A 221 8.47 -9.44 7.49
C THR A 221 8.56 -9.14 6.00
N VAL A 222 9.53 -8.33 5.62
CA VAL A 222 9.79 -7.98 4.22
C VAL A 222 10.51 -9.12 3.53
N ARG A 223 9.92 -9.64 2.45
CA ARG A 223 10.58 -10.64 1.63
C ARG A 223 11.63 -9.99 0.73
N LEU A 224 12.87 -10.41 0.85
CA LEU A 224 13.97 -9.99 0.00
C LEU A 224 14.15 -10.93 -1.19
N ALA A 225 14.92 -10.49 -2.18
CA ALA A 225 15.43 -11.35 -3.23
C ALA A 225 16.35 -12.43 -2.61
N PRO A 226 16.39 -13.65 -3.19
CA PRO A 226 17.33 -14.70 -2.80
C PRO A 226 18.78 -14.25 -2.88
#